data_812998bd8b3e49b4c5a38d1af4867e09
#
_entry.id   812998bd8b3e49b4c5a38d1af4867e09
#
_cell.length_a   1.000
_cell.length_b   1.000
_cell.length_c   1.000
_cell.angle_alpha   90.00
_cell.angle_beta   90.00
_cell.angle_gamma   90.00
#
_symmetry.space_group_name_H-M   'P 1'
#
loop_
_entity.id
_entity.type
_entity.pdbx_description
1 polymer ?
#
loop_
_entity_poly.entity_id
_entity_poly.type
_entity_poly.pdbx_seq_one_letter_code
_entity_poly.pdbx_strand_id
1 'polypeptide(L)'
;MKRVFVPQLRIVVGILFVVGLSTAGDEHAFVGSHKCRVCHLKEYKSWSETKMANVFDVLKPGERAEEKTAAGLDPGKDYTTDPTCLTCHTTGYGENGGFVDVETTPKLVGVGCEMCHGAGGTYIEEPYMTLKNKSYKKDAVVAVGLVDTITVARCELCHNTESPFVGPDYVFDFGARKEEGTHAKFPLKYEH
;
A
#
# COMPACT_ATOMS: atom_id res chain seq x y z
N MET A 1 58.34 -0.34 -61.55
CA MET A 1 57.81 -0.89 -60.31
C MET A 1 56.54 -0.19 -59.94
N LYS A 2 55.38 -0.78 -60.22
CA LYS A 2 54.06 -0.19 -59.89
C LYS A 2 53.62 -0.74 -58.50
N ARG A 3 53.45 0.14 -57.53
CA ARG A 3 52.93 -0.22 -56.19
C ARG A 3 51.40 -0.30 -56.27
N VAL A 4 50.87 -1.49 -55.99
CA VAL A 4 49.45 -1.74 -55.88
C VAL A 4 49.02 -1.33 -54.45
N PHE A 5 48.08 -0.38 -54.37
CA PHE A 5 47.50 0.09 -53.10
C PHE A 5 46.26 -0.75 -52.81
N VAL A 6 46.28 -1.53 -51.73
CA VAL A 6 45.16 -2.33 -51.31
C VAL A 6 44.43 -1.53 -50.19
N PRO A 7 43.17 -1.15 -50.36
CA PRO A 7 42.44 -0.47 -49.32
C PRO A 7 42.01 -1.49 -48.22
N GLN A 8 42.41 -1.21 -46.99
CA GLN A 8 41.92 -1.96 -45.81
C GLN A 8 40.49 -1.55 -45.48
N LEU A 9 39.56 -2.49 -45.65
CA LEU A 9 38.16 -2.38 -45.23
C LEU A 9 38.08 -2.57 -43.71
N ARG A 10 37.85 -1.47 -42.97
CA ARG A 10 37.60 -1.52 -41.52
C ARG A 10 36.13 -1.88 -41.30
N ILE A 11 35.90 -3.10 -40.88
CA ILE A 11 34.57 -3.55 -40.41
C ILE A 11 34.36 -2.97 -39.01
N VAL A 12 33.48 -1.99 -38.89
CA VAL A 12 33.00 -1.48 -37.61
C VAL A 12 31.89 -2.44 -37.13
N VAL A 13 32.23 -3.32 -36.21
CA VAL A 13 31.22 -4.17 -35.51
C VAL A 13 30.50 -3.25 -34.51
N GLY A 14 29.32 -2.80 -34.88
CA GLY A 14 28.42 -2.10 -33.98
C GLY A 14 27.86 -3.11 -32.95
N ILE A 15 28.30 -3.00 -31.70
CA ILE A 15 27.67 -3.72 -30.58
C ILE A 15 26.35 -3.00 -30.29
N LEU A 16 25.24 -3.59 -30.74
CA LEU A 16 23.90 -3.18 -30.29
C LEU A 16 23.77 -3.57 -28.80
N PHE A 17 23.89 -2.58 -27.90
CA PHE A 17 23.45 -2.70 -26.53
C PHE A 17 21.92 -2.76 -26.54
N VAL A 18 21.35 -3.96 -26.47
CA VAL A 18 19.95 -4.15 -26.14
C VAL A 18 19.83 -3.82 -24.66
N VAL A 19 19.44 -2.58 -24.37
CA VAL A 19 18.96 -2.21 -23.03
C VAL A 19 17.66 -2.95 -22.86
N GLY A 20 17.71 -4.08 -22.17
CA GLY A 20 16.52 -4.76 -21.69
C GLY A 20 15.78 -3.78 -20.77
N LEU A 21 14.65 -3.21 -21.21
CA LEU A 21 13.68 -2.66 -20.28
C LEU A 21 13.22 -3.84 -19.42
N SER A 22 13.82 -3.96 -18.25
CA SER A 22 13.19 -4.70 -17.15
C SER A 22 11.87 -3.96 -16.89
N THR A 23 10.75 -4.51 -17.36
CA THR A 23 9.46 -4.18 -16.79
C THR A 23 9.60 -4.60 -15.33
N ALA A 24 9.75 -3.60 -14.41
CA ALA A 24 9.46 -3.82 -13.02
C ALA A 24 8.03 -4.35 -13.01
N GLY A 25 7.88 -5.66 -12.83
CA GLY A 25 6.60 -6.32 -12.87
C GLY A 25 5.71 -5.74 -11.78
N ASP A 26 4.42 -5.99 -11.88
CA ASP A 26 3.38 -5.68 -10.89
C ASP A 26 3.62 -6.36 -9.52
N GLU A 27 4.85 -6.65 -9.21
CA GLU A 27 5.32 -7.22 -7.96
C GLU A 27 4.93 -6.27 -6.83
N HIS A 28 4.06 -6.76 -5.94
CA HIS A 28 3.55 -6.04 -4.78
C HIS A 28 2.64 -4.83 -5.09
N ALA A 29 1.81 -4.91 -6.12
CA ALA A 29 0.77 -3.91 -6.36
C ALA A 29 -0.34 -3.99 -5.29
N PHE A 30 -0.89 -2.83 -4.89
CA PHE A 30 -2.08 -2.77 -4.06
C PHE A 30 -3.30 -3.22 -4.87
N VAL A 31 -4.19 -4.02 -4.28
CA VAL A 31 -5.36 -4.61 -4.95
C VAL A 31 -6.68 -4.29 -4.28
N GLY A 32 -6.63 -3.74 -3.07
CA GLY A 32 -7.77 -3.32 -2.26
C GLY A 32 -8.38 -4.42 -1.37
N SER A 33 -8.86 -4.01 -0.21
CA SER A 33 -9.39 -4.88 0.85
C SER A 33 -10.53 -5.79 0.39
N HIS A 34 -11.27 -5.42 -0.68
CA HIS A 34 -12.33 -6.25 -1.25
C HIS A 34 -11.84 -7.61 -1.78
N LYS A 35 -10.57 -7.72 -2.17
CA LYS A 35 -9.95 -8.99 -2.56
C LYS A 35 -9.76 -9.91 -1.36
N CYS A 36 -9.35 -9.37 -0.23
CA CYS A 36 -9.17 -10.11 1.01
C CYS A 36 -10.47 -10.71 1.55
N ARG A 37 -11.60 -9.98 1.36
CA ARG A 37 -12.94 -10.39 1.81
C ARG A 37 -13.36 -11.78 1.34
N VAL A 38 -12.86 -12.23 0.20
CA VAL A 38 -13.25 -13.52 -0.40
C VAL A 38 -12.92 -14.70 0.54
N CYS A 39 -11.80 -14.59 1.27
CA CYS A 39 -11.37 -15.62 2.22
C CYS A 39 -11.49 -15.14 3.69
N HIS A 40 -11.26 -13.86 3.96
CA HIS A 40 -11.20 -13.23 5.28
C HIS A 40 -12.45 -12.38 5.56
N LEU A 41 -13.65 -12.99 5.40
CA LEU A 41 -14.93 -12.26 5.52
C LEU A 41 -15.18 -11.70 6.92
N LYS A 42 -14.77 -12.42 7.97
CA LYS A 42 -15.00 -11.99 9.38
C LYS A 42 -14.09 -10.81 9.73
N GLU A 43 -12.83 -10.91 9.35
CA GLU A 43 -11.82 -9.86 9.49
C GLU A 43 -12.23 -8.61 8.70
N TYR A 44 -12.67 -8.80 7.45
CA TYR A 44 -13.14 -7.71 6.61
C TYR A 44 -14.36 -6.99 7.21
N LYS A 45 -15.35 -7.72 7.72
CA LYS A 45 -16.51 -7.11 8.38
C LYS A 45 -16.11 -6.31 9.61
N SER A 46 -15.28 -6.90 10.48
CA SER A 46 -14.79 -6.20 11.66
C SER A 46 -13.96 -4.96 11.31
N TRP A 47 -13.08 -5.06 10.31
CA TRP A 47 -12.29 -3.94 9.82
C TRP A 47 -13.18 -2.81 9.25
N SER A 48 -14.21 -3.13 8.47
CA SER A 48 -15.07 -2.13 7.83
C SER A 48 -15.82 -1.21 8.81
N GLU A 49 -15.93 -1.62 10.06
CA GLU A 49 -16.54 -0.85 11.15
C GLU A 49 -15.52 0.04 11.90
N THR A 50 -14.22 -0.10 11.59
CA THR A 50 -13.17 0.66 12.27
C THR A 50 -13.07 2.10 11.76
N LYS A 51 -12.48 2.98 12.59
CA LYS A 51 -12.14 4.33 12.18
C LYS A 51 -11.13 4.35 11.02
N MET A 52 -10.21 3.39 10.95
CA MET A 52 -9.21 3.29 9.88
C MET A 52 -9.87 3.05 8.53
N ALA A 53 -10.85 2.14 8.44
CA ALA A 53 -11.56 1.88 7.20
C ALA A 53 -12.30 3.12 6.67
N ASN A 54 -12.78 3.98 7.57
CA ASN A 54 -13.64 5.13 7.27
C ASN A 54 -12.91 6.48 7.40
N VAL A 55 -11.59 6.48 7.58
CA VAL A 55 -10.81 7.68 7.87
C VAL A 55 -10.77 8.69 6.71
N PHE A 56 -11.06 8.28 5.49
CA PHE A 56 -11.11 9.17 4.33
C PHE A 56 -12.25 10.19 4.44
N ASP A 57 -13.36 9.83 5.07
CA ASP A 57 -14.53 10.71 5.17
C ASP A 57 -14.22 12.02 5.91
N VAL A 58 -13.27 12.00 6.85
CA VAL A 58 -12.88 13.22 7.58
C VAL A 58 -12.22 14.28 6.68
N LEU A 59 -11.78 13.92 5.48
CA LEU A 59 -11.18 14.85 4.52
C LEU A 59 -12.22 15.74 3.81
N LYS A 60 -13.50 15.36 3.88
CA LYS A 60 -14.58 16.11 3.23
C LYS A 60 -14.85 17.44 3.92
N PRO A 61 -15.38 18.44 3.20
CA PRO A 61 -15.81 19.72 3.80
C PRO A 61 -16.82 19.50 4.93
N GLY A 62 -16.65 20.23 6.03
CA GLY A 62 -17.56 20.19 7.20
C GLY A 62 -17.31 19.00 8.14
N GLU A 63 -16.67 17.93 7.69
CA GLU A 63 -16.35 16.79 8.54
C GLU A 63 -15.25 17.16 9.55
N ARG A 64 -15.45 16.80 10.83
CA ARG A 64 -14.52 17.09 11.93
C ARG A 64 -14.13 18.59 11.99
N ALA A 65 -15.11 19.47 11.81
CA ALA A 65 -14.89 20.92 11.66
C ALA A 65 -14.18 21.56 12.87
N GLU A 66 -14.55 21.16 14.09
CA GLU A 66 -13.94 21.68 15.32
C GLU A 66 -12.48 21.27 15.43
N GLU A 67 -12.15 20.00 15.16
CA GLU A 67 -10.79 19.48 15.22
C GLU A 67 -9.91 20.08 14.11
N LYS A 68 -10.44 20.24 12.90
CA LYS A 68 -9.74 20.93 11.81
C LYS A 68 -9.39 22.36 12.21
N THR A 69 -10.35 23.10 12.76
CA THR A 69 -10.13 24.48 13.23
C THR A 69 -9.07 24.52 14.32
N ALA A 70 -9.14 23.61 15.31
CA ALA A 70 -8.16 23.54 16.40
C ALA A 70 -6.74 23.20 15.88
N ALA A 71 -6.63 22.46 14.78
CA ALA A 71 -5.37 22.14 14.11
C ALA A 71 -4.92 23.23 13.11
N GLY A 72 -5.62 24.36 13.01
CA GLY A 72 -5.29 25.44 12.07
C GLY A 72 -5.65 25.13 10.61
N LEU A 73 -6.49 24.14 10.37
CA LEU A 73 -6.99 23.78 9.04
C LEU A 73 -8.33 24.48 8.74
N ASP A 74 -8.61 24.75 7.47
CA ASP A 74 -9.92 25.25 7.04
C ASP A 74 -10.96 24.12 7.06
N PRO A 75 -11.99 24.17 7.92
CA PRO A 75 -13.01 23.12 7.99
C PRO A 75 -13.90 23.04 6.74
N GLY A 76 -13.97 24.12 5.94
CA GLY A 76 -14.76 24.18 4.71
C GLY A 76 -14.00 23.68 3.48
N LYS A 77 -12.68 23.49 3.56
CA LYS A 77 -11.86 23.00 2.45
C LYS A 77 -12.08 21.51 2.22
N ASP A 78 -12.09 21.11 0.94
CA ASP A 78 -12.03 19.71 0.52
C ASP A 78 -10.56 19.24 0.48
N TYR A 79 -10.22 18.27 1.34
CA TYR A 79 -8.90 17.65 1.43
C TYR A 79 -8.82 16.29 0.73
N THR A 80 -9.89 15.86 0.03
CA THR A 80 -9.95 14.53 -0.63
C THR A 80 -8.98 14.39 -1.82
N THR A 81 -8.33 15.48 -2.22
CA THR A 81 -7.31 15.51 -3.27
C THR A 81 -5.97 16.05 -2.78
N ASP A 82 -5.82 16.30 -1.47
CA ASP A 82 -4.59 16.83 -0.89
C ASP A 82 -3.57 15.70 -0.66
N PRO A 83 -2.42 15.70 -1.37
CA PRO A 83 -1.43 14.62 -1.29
C PRO A 83 -0.92 14.37 0.14
N THR A 84 -0.81 15.43 0.96
CA THR A 84 -0.32 15.29 2.34
C THR A 84 -1.32 14.55 3.24
N CYS A 85 -2.61 14.65 2.93
CA CYS A 85 -3.65 13.92 3.64
C CYS A 85 -3.80 12.48 3.11
N LEU A 86 -3.73 12.30 1.78
CA LEU A 86 -3.99 11.03 1.12
C LEU A 86 -3.04 9.92 1.56
N THR A 87 -1.79 10.22 1.86
CA THR A 87 -0.78 9.25 2.33
C THR A 87 -1.26 8.47 3.56
N CYS A 88 -1.97 9.12 4.48
CA CYS A 88 -2.46 8.52 5.73
C CYS A 88 -3.94 8.11 5.66
N HIS A 89 -4.70 8.63 4.69
CA HIS A 89 -6.15 8.46 4.63
C HIS A 89 -6.62 7.54 3.49
N THR A 90 -5.68 6.95 2.73
CA THR A 90 -5.97 6.02 1.65
C THR A 90 -5.03 4.81 1.68
N THR A 91 -5.28 3.84 0.82
CA THR A 91 -4.46 2.63 0.71
C THR A 91 -3.45 2.78 -0.43
N GLY A 92 -2.15 2.83 -0.11
CA GLY A 92 -1.06 2.80 -1.08
C GLY A 92 -0.93 4.06 -1.94
N TYR A 93 -1.31 5.25 -1.45
CA TYR A 93 -1.14 6.50 -2.21
C TYR A 93 0.33 6.72 -2.60
N GLY A 94 0.55 6.93 -3.90
CA GLY A 94 1.90 7.08 -4.46
C GLY A 94 2.66 5.78 -4.73
N GLU A 95 2.08 4.63 -4.38
CA GLU A 95 2.67 3.31 -4.56
C GLU A 95 2.06 2.57 -5.76
N ASN A 96 2.73 1.50 -6.21
CA ASN A 96 2.26 0.68 -7.33
C ASN A 96 0.87 0.07 -7.06
N GLY A 97 -0.10 0.31 -7.95
CA GLY A 97 -1.48 -0.15 -7.80
C GLY A 97 -2.27 0.53 -6.67
N GLY A 98 -1.68 1.54 -6.00
CA GLY A 98 -2.30 2.26 -4.89
C GLY A 98 -3.36 3.28 -5.30
N PHE A 99 -3.86 4.02 -4.31
CA PHE A 99 -4.91 5.02 -4.50
C PHE A 99 -4.47 6.13 -5.46
N VAL A 100 -5.31 6.45 -6.43
CA VAL A 100 -5.16 7.55 -7.37
C VAL A 100 -6.18 8.64 -7.07
N ASP A 101 -7.46 8.31 -7.18
CA ASP A 101 -8.61 9.14 -6.85
C ASP A 101 -9.85 8.27 -6.59
N VAL A 102 -10.95 8.91 -6.14
CA VAL A 102 -12.19 8.20 -5.79
C VAL A 102 -12.89 7.58 -7.01
N GLU A 103 -12.74 8.15 -8.19
CA GLU A 103 -13.36 7.64 -9.41
C GLU A 103 -12.61 6.42 -9.96
N THR A 104 -11.28 6.51 -9.99
CA THR A 104 -10.40 5.51 -10.58
C THR A 104 -10.19 4.32 -9.64
N THR A 105 -9.99 4.59 -8.35
CA THR A 105 -9.63 3.59 -7.33
C THR A 105 -10.52 3.62 -6.08
N PRO A 106 -11.86 3.58 -6.22
CA PRO A 106 -12.79 3.73 -5.08
C PRO A 106 -12.63 2.68 -3.99
N LYS A 107 -12.00 1.55 -4.30
CA LYS A 107 -11.76 0.43 -3.37
C LYS A 107 -10.51 0.57 -2.52
N LEU A 108 -9.76 1.65 -2.73
CA LEU A 108 -8.55 1.99 -1.98
C LEU A 108 -8.74 3.19 -1.06
N VAL A 109 -9.97 3.68 -0.94
CA VAL A 109 -10.38 4.70 0.02
C VAL A 109 -10.23 4.15 1.44
N GLY A 110 -9.70 4.95 2.36
CA GLY A 110 -9.42 4.56 3.74
C GLY A 110 -8.15 3.72 3.90
N VAL A 111 -7.81 3.40 5.15
CA VAL A 111 -6.67 2.56 5.51
C VAL A 111 -7.08 1.10 5.40
N GLY A 112 -6.76 0.47 4.26
CA GLY A 112 -7.11 -0.90 3.94
C GLY A 112 -6.22 -1.95 4.62
N CYS A 113 -6.59 -3.23 4.45
CA CYS A 113 -5.85 -4.38 4.96
C CYS A 113 -4.36 -4.33 4.59
N GLU A 114 -4.08 -3.92 3.36
CA GLU A 114 -2.74 -3.90 2.78
C GLU A 114 -1.81 -2.86 3.41
N MET A 115 -2.35 -1.81 4.03
CA MET A 115 -1.53 -0.83 4.76
C MET A 115 -0.83 -1.46 5.96
N CYS A 116 -1.42 -2.49 6.55
CA CYS A 116 -0.82 -3.28 7.62
C CYS A 116 -0.13 -4.54 7.09
N HIS A 117 -0.78 -5.28 6.18
CA HIS A 117 -0.35 -6.60 5.74
C HIS A 117 0.51 -6.61 4.47
N GLY A 118 0.85 -5.44 3.91
CA GLY A 118 1.62 -5.33 2.66
C GLY A 118 0.73 -5.46 1.42
N ALA A 119 1.23 -4.95 0.29
CA ALA A 119 0.52 -4.96 -0.99
C ALA A 119 0.26 -6.39 -1.49
N GLY A 120 -1.00 -6.70 -1.79
CA GLY A 120 -1.50 -8.06 -2.01
C GLY A 120 -1.24 -8.67 -3.38
N GLY A 121 -0.85 -7.86 -4.36
CA GLY A 121 -0.84 -8.24 -5.77
C GLY A 121 -0.10 -9.52 -6.12
N THR A 122 0.88 -9.92 -5.31
CA THR A 122 1.60 -11.16 -5.53
C THR A 122 1.10 -12.28 -4.63
N TYR A 123 0.99 -12.06 -3.32
CA TYR A 123 0.72 -13.16 -2.39
C TYR A 123 -0.74 -13.67 -2.42
N ILE A 124 -1.68 -12.97 -3.07
CA ILE A 124 -3.05 -13.47 -3.27
C ILE A 124 -3.22 -14.26 -4.58
N GLU A 125 -2.16 -14.40 -5.37
CA GLU A 125 -2.19 -15.13 -6.65
C GLU A 125 -1.57 -16.54 -6.52
N GLU A 126 -1.75 -17.38 -7.54
CA GLU A 126 -1.10 -18.69 -7.59
C GLU A 126 0.43 -18.53 -7.67
N PRO A 127 1.21 -19.34 -6.95
CA PRO A 127 0.80 -20.54 -6.18
C PRO A 127 0.55 -20.26 -4.68
N TYR A 128 0.38 -19.02 -4.29
CA TYR A 128 0.31 -18.59 -2.88
C TYR A 128 -1.11 -18.69 -2.30
N MET A 129 -1.60 -17.63 -1.67
CA MET A 129 -2.85 -17.54 -0.93
C MET A 129 -4.06 -17.45 -1.89
N THR A 130 -4.56 -18.58 -2.36
CA THR A 130 -5.72 -18.66 -3.26
C THR A 130 -6.78 -19.65 -2.77
N LEU A 131 -7.99 -19.60 -3.36
CA LEU A 131 -9.03 -20.60 -3.08
C LEU A 131 -8.63 -22.02 -3.52
N LYS A 132 -7.69 -22.14 -4.47
CA LYS A 132 -7.20 -23.44 -4.97
C LYS A 132 -6.06 -23.99 -4.12
N ASN A 133 -5.21 -23.11 -3.58
CA ASN A 133 -4.13 -23.50 -2.69
C ASN A 133 -4.46 -23.09 -1.24
N LYS A 134 -4.93 -24.05 -0.45
CA LYS A 134 -5.26 -23.87 0.97
C LYS A 134 -4.12 -24.31 1.90
N SER A 135 -3.03 -24.79 1.33
CA SER A 135 -1.88 -25.35 2.06
C SER A 135 -0.58 -24.60 1.74
N TYR A 136 -0.67 -23.33 1.38
CA TYR A 136 0.52 -22.50 1.15
C TYR A 136 1.35 -22.40 2.44
N LYS A 137 2.66 -22.20 2.28
CA LYS A 137 3.56 -21.99 3.42
C LYS A 137 3.61 -20.51 3.76
N LYS A 138 3.50 -20.19 5.04
CA LYS A 138 3.57 -18.82 5.56
C LYS A 138 4.84 -18.11 5.08
N ASP A 139 6.00 -18.75 5.19
CA ASP A 139 7.27 -18.18 4.77
C ASP A 139 7.29 -17.82 3.28
N ALA A 140 6.61 -18.61 2.43
CA ALA A 140 6.53 -18.33 1.01
C ALA A 140 5.72 -17.06 0.70
N VAL A 141 4.64 -16.79 1.42
CA VAL A 141 3.85 -15.56 1.23
C VAL A 141 4.52 -14.35 1.86
N VAL A 142 5.24 -14.53 2.96
CA VAL A 142 6.09 -13.48 3.56
C VAL A 142 7.21 -13.07 2.59
N ALA A 143 7.84 -14.04 1.93
CA ALA A 143 8.90 -13.77 0.95
C ALA A 143 8.42 -12.96 -0.26
N VAL A 144 7.11 -12.92 -0.54
CA VAL A 144 6.50 -12.15 -1.63
C VAL A 144 5.61 -11.01 -1.14
N GLY A 145 5.94 -10.44 0.02
CA GLY A 145 5.41 -9.16 0.47
C GLY A 145 4.34 -9.19 1.55
N LEU A 146 3.89 -10.37 2.02
CA LEU A 146 2.99 -10.40 3.19
C LEU A 146 3.74 -9.95 4.45
N VAL A 147 3.19 -8.98 5.15
CA VAL A 147 3.62 -8.59 6.49
C VAL A 147 2.78 -9.37 7.50
N ASP A 148 3.36 -10.35 8.16
CA ASP A 148 2.67 -11.21 9.14
C ASP A 148 2.73 -10.67 10.57
N THR A 149 3.75 -9.89 10.88
CA THR A 149 3.95 -9.27 12.19
C THR A 149 3.93 -7.75 12.08
N ILE A 150 2.90 -7.14 12.63
CA ILE A 150 2.76 -5.68 12.62
C ILE A 150 3.65 -5.09 13.73
N THR A 151 4.53 -4.19 13.33
CA THR A 151 5.46 -3.49 14.22
C THR A 151 5.07 -2.02 14.40
N VAL A 152 5.67 -1.34 15.37
CA VAL A 152 5.49 0.10 15.58
C VAL A 152 5.81 0.90 14.32
N ALA A 153 6.87 0.57 13.60
CA ALA A 153 7.26 1.26 12.38
C ALA A 153 6.15 1.26 11.30
N ARG A 154 5.34 0.20 11.23
CA ARG A 154 4.19 0.17 10.30
C ARG A 154 3.09 1.16 10.72
N CYS A 155 2.87 1.34 12.00
CA CYS A 155 1.89 2.32 12.51
C CYS A 155 2.40 3.76 12.34
N GLU A 156 3.70 3.98 12.55
CA GLU A 156 4.34 5.29 12.43
C GLU A 156 4.40 5.82 11.00
N LEU A 157 4.09 5.04 9.97
CA LEU A 157 3.89 5.55 8.61
C LEU A 157 2.79 6.63 8.55
N CYS A 158 1.80 6.56 9.46
CA CYS A 158 0.70 7.51 9.54
C CYS A 158 0.60 8.19 10.91
N HIS A 159 0.96 7.48 12.00
CA HIS A 159 0.90 8.00 13.37
C HIS A 159 2.23 8.64 13.76
N ASN A 160 2.55 9.78 13.16
CA ASN A 160 3.79 10.54 13.33
C ASN A 160 3.53 12.04 13.43
N THR A 161 4.58 12.84 13.58
CA THR A 161 4.52 14.30 13.73
C THR A 161 4.13 15.08 12.47
N GLU A 162 3.97 14.43 11.32
CA GLU A 162 3.44 15.06 10.10
C GLU A 162 1.93 15.30 10.19
N SER A 163 1.25 14.61 11.11
CA SER A 163 -0.16 14.85 11.39
C SER A 163 -0.36 16.22 12.02
N PRO A 164 -1.23 17.11 11.48
CA PRO A 164 -1.51 18.41 12.06
C PRO A 164 -2.26 18.33 13.40
N PHE A 165 -2.69 17.15 13.82
CA PHE A 165 -3.47 16.93 15.05
C PHE A 165 -2.61 16.53 16.25
N VAL A 166 -1.29 16.46 16.09
CA VAL A 166 -0.36 16.09 17.17
C VAL A 166 0.77 17.13 17.30
N GLY A 167 1.38 17.21 18.49
CA GLY A 167 2.52 18.11 18.71
C GLY A 167 3.85 17.53 18.19
N PRO A 168 4.91 18.36 18.20
CA PRO A 168 6.23 17.96 17.68
C PRO A 168 6.90 16.84 18.49
N ASP A 169 6.48 16.65 19.75
CA ASP A 169 7.01 15.59 20.63
C ASP A 169 6.13 14.33 20.64
N TYR A 170 5.22 14.20 19.66
CA TYR A 170 4.34 13.06 19.58
C TYR A 170 5.10 11.76 19.32
N VAL A 171 4.81 10.76 20.13
CA VAL A 171 5.28 9.37 19.97
C VAL A 171 4.07 8.45 20.00
N PHE A 172 3.96 7.57 19.01
CA PHE A 172 2.89 6.60 18.97
C PHE A 172 3.05 5.53 20.05
N ASP A 173 2.12 5.44 20.99
CA ASP A 173 2.12 4.38 22.00
C ASP A 173 1.59 3.07 21.40
N PHE A 174 2.48 2.33 20.77
CA PHE A 174 2.17 1.04 20.16
C PHE A 174 1.68 0.01 21.17
N GLY A 175 2.23 0.02 22.41
CA GLY A 175 1.85 -0.91 23.46
C GLY A 175 0.38 -0.78 23.85
N ALA A 176 -0.08 0.46 24.07
CA ALA A 176 -1.45 0.75 24.44
C ALA A 176 -2.43 0.67 23.25
N ARG A 177 -2.00 1.03 22.03
CA ARG A 177 -2.91 1.32 20.92
C ARG A 177 -2.94 0.29 19.80
N LYS A 178 -2.04 -0.70 19.78
CA LYS A 178 -1.97 -1.71 18.70
C LYS A 178 -3.24 -2.54 18.52
N GLU A 179 -4.08 -2.64 19.54
CA GLU A 179 -5.36 -3.36 19.49
C GLU A 179 -6.55 -2.40 19.23
N GLU A 180 -6.32 -1.08 19.28
CA GLU A 180 -7.34 -0.08 18.99
C GLU A 180 -7.44 0.19 17.48
N GLY A 181 -8.67 0.26 16.96
CA GLY A 181 -8.93 0.63 15.57
C GLY A 181 -8.55 -0.44 14.54
N THR A 182 -8.05 -1.60 14.97
CA THR A 182 -7.80 -2.77 14.12
C THR A 182 -9.01 -3.72 14.12
N HIS A 183 -9.02 -4.68 13.23
CA HIS A 183 -10.08 -5.69 13.20
C HIS A 183 -9.93 -6.71 14.33
N ALA A 184 -11.04 -7.36 14.71
CA ALA A 184 -11.01 -8.49 15.63
C ALA A 184 -10.22 -9.66 15.01
N LYS A 185 -9.48 -10.38 15.88
CA LYS A 185 -8.70 -11.55 15.48
C LYS A 185 -9.58 -12.80 15.49
N PHE A 186 -9.56 -13.52 14.38
CA PHE A 186 -10.28 -14.78 14.24
C PHE A 186 -9.29 -15.93 13.94
N PRO A 187 -9.53 -17.14 14.44
CA PRO A 187 -8.74 -18.30 14.05
C PRO A 187 -8.82 -18.54 12.54
N LEU A 188 -7.67 -18.76 11.92
CA LEU A 188 -7.62 -19.12 10.50
C LEU A 188 -8.30 -20.49 10.29
N LYS A 189 -9.02 -20.62 9.19
CA LYS A 189 -9.70 -21.86 8.82
C LYS A 189 -8.72 -22.96 8.39
N TYR A 190 -7.59 -22.55 7.85
CA TYR A 190 -6.54 -23.45 7.37
C TYR A 190 -5.23 -23.08 8.08
N GLU A 191 -4.49 -24.08 8.53
CA GLU A 191 -3.14 -23.89 9.09
C GLU A 191 -2.13 -23.67 7.96
N HIS A 192 -1.17 -22.78 8.21
CA HIS A 192 -0.15 -22.38 7.24
C HIS A 192 1.25 -22.47 7.82
#